data_6c3063b693d2044531b09e98f70b1b38
#
_entry.id   6c3063b693d2044531b09e98f70b1b38
#
_cell.length_a   1.000
_cell.length_b   1.000
_cell.length_c   1.000
_cell.angle_alpha   90.00
_cell.angle_beta   90.00
_cell.angle_gamma   90.00
#
_symmetry.space_group_name_H-M   'P 1'
#
loop_
_entity.id
_entity.type
_entity.pdbx_description
1 polymer ?
#
loop_
_entity_poly.entity_id
_entity_poly.type
_entity_poly.pdbx_seq_one_letter_code
_entity_poly.pdbx_strand_id
1 'polypeptide(L)'
;MKLKLILSALLISTFSIAQKTLDEKVSDLLSKMTLKEKIGQMNQYNGFWDITGPVPEGGDSKIKYNHLSNGWVGSMLNVKGVKEVKEVQKIAVEKSRLGIPLIIGFDLIHGYKTVFPIPLAESASWDLEAIRLSAELSAKEAAVAGINWTFAPMIDITRDARWGRVMEGAGEDPYLGSLIAAARVKGFQGEDLASPYTIAATAKHFAAYGFVEAGKEYNTVDIGLNTLHNIVLPPFKAAADAGIKTFMNSFNDLNGIPATADAYLQRDLLKGEWNFDGFVVSDWGSIREMIEHGYAKDNNHAGELALLGGSDMDMESSIYIYELEKLIEENKISIAQIDDAVRRILSVKFELGLF
;
A
#
# COMPACT_ATOMS: atom_id res chain seq x y z
N MET A 1 55.20 27.68 50.81
CA MET A 1 54.40 28.11 49.62
C MET A 1 53.51 26.93 49.17
N LYS A 2 52.22 26.97 49.49
CA LYS A 2 51.25 25.90 49.13
C LYS A 2 50.47 26.36 47.93
N LEU A 3 50.69 25.70 46.80
CA LEU A 3 49.99 25.93 45.56
C LEU A 3 48.60 25.20 45.60
N LYS A 4 47.51 25.96 45.62
CA LYS A 4 46.14 25.40 45.55
C LYS A 4 45.80 25.23 44.08
N LEU A 5 45.69 23.99 43.63
CA LEU A 5 45.09 23.65 42.38
C LEU A 5 43.55 23.77 42.51
N ILE A 6 42.95 24.70 41.80
CA ILE A 6 41.50 24.80 41.64
C ILE A 6 41.14 23.99 40.38
N LEU A 7 40.51 22.82 40.59
CA LEU A 7 39.96 21.99 39.53
C LEU A 7 38.54 22.48 39.22
N SER A 8 38.40 23.28 38.17
CA SER A 8 37.08 23.67 37.65
C SER A 8 36.50 22.51 36.85
N ALA A 9 35.58 21.77 37.44
CA ALA A 9 34.78 20.78 36.72
C ALA A 9 33.74 21.50 35.84
N LEU A 10 33.99 21.58 34.54
CA LEU A 10 32.97 21.98 33.54
C LEU A 10 31.95 20.85 33.44
N LEU A 11 30.76 21.02 34.04
CA LEU A 11 29.60 20.18 33.75
C LEU A 11 29.10 20.55 32.36
N ILE A 12 29.52 19.79 31.35
CA ILE A 12 28.86 19.79 30.03
C ILE A 12 27.59 18.96 30.17
N SER A 13 26.46 19.63 30.41
CA SER A 13 25.15 19.01 30.29
C SER A 13 24.88 18.75 28.80
N THR A 14 25.17 17.53 28.33
CA THR A 14 24.71 17.07 27.04
C THR A 14 23.19 16.89 27.14
N PHE A 15 22.45 17.85 26.62
CA PHE A 15 21.03 17.63 26.31
C PHE A 15 20.97 16.59 25.19
N SER A 16 20.84 15.32 25.58
CA SER A 16 20.44 14.27 24.67
C SER A 16 18.97 14.55 24.29
N ILE A 17 18.74 15.18 23.14
CA ILE A 17 17.41 15.26 22.58
C ILE A 17 17.05 13.83 22.21
N ALA A 18 16.24 13.16 23.01
CA ALA A 18 15.74 11.83 22.70
C ALA A 18 15.04 11.90 21.33
N GLN A 19 15.50 11.10 20.37
CA GLN A 19 14.87 11.01 19.07
C GLN A 19 13.48 10.41 19.27
N LYS A 20 12.43 11.09 18.74
CA LYS A 20 11.06 10.60 18.82
C LYS A 20 10.96 9.21 18.20
N THR A 21 10.22 8.33 18.84
CA THR A 21 9.85 7.01 18.28
C THR A 21 8.98 7.19 17.04
N LEU A 22 8.84 6.14 16.23
CA LEU A 22 7.93 6.15 15.06
C LEU A 22 6.51 6.53 15.49
N ASP A 23 6.01 5.89 16.54
CA ASP A 23 4.64 6.10 17.05
C ASP A 23 4.43 7.55 17.57
N GLU A 24 5.41 8.14 18.20
CA GLU A 24 5.38 9.55 18.62
C GLU A 24 5.37 10.51 17.42
N LYS A 25 6.14 10.22 16.36
CA LYS A 25 6.15 11.03 15.13
C LYS A 25 4.80 10.98 14.41
N VAL A 26 4.24 9.79 14.27
CA VAL A 26 2.93 9.56 13.64
C VAL A 26 1.82 10.23 14.44
N SER A 27 1.81 10.05 15.77
CA SER A 27 0.80 10.66 16.64
C SER A 27 0.87 12.19 16.65
N ASP A 28 2.07 12.76 16.66
CA ASP A 28 2.27 14.21 16.57
C ASP A 28 1.75 14.79 15.25
N LEU A 29 2.01 14.11 14.12
CA LEU A 29 1.51 14.54 12.82
C LEU A 29 -0.01 14.40 12.71
N LEU A 30 -0.55 13.23 13.09
CA LEU A 30 -1.98 12.93 13.06
C LEU A 30 -2.81 13.94 13.89
N SER A 31 -2.28 14.37 15.05
CA SER A 31 -2.95 15.36 15.90
C SER A 31 -3.10 16.76 15.27
N LYS A 32 -2.27 17.07 14.27
CA LYS A 32 -2.29 18.36 13.55
C LYS A 32 -3.18 18.36 12.32
N MET A 33 -3.63 17.17 11.88
CA MET A 33 -4.39 16.99 10.65
C MET A 33 -5.86 17.34 10.86
N THR A 34 -6.44 18.08 9.91
CA THR A 34 -7.89 18.20 9.76
C THR A 34 -8.49 16.88 9.27
N LEU A 35 -9.80 16.71 9.43
CA LEU A 35 -10.49 15.52 8.91
C LEU A 35 -10.28 15.34 7.40
N LYS A 36 -10.36 16.44 6.63
CA LYS A 36 -10.14 16.38 5.17
C LYS A 36 -8.74 15.97 4.79
N GLU A 37 -7.72 16.40 5.53
CA GLU A 37 -6.34 15.97 5.32
C GLU A 37 -6.14 14.49 5.68
N LYS A 38 -6.80 14.00 6.74
CA LYS A 38 -6.81 12.58 7.11
C LYS A 38 -7.40 11.72 5.99
N ILE A 39 -8.61 12.05 5.55
CA ILE A 39 -9.28 11.38 4.43
C ILE A 39 -8.41 11.46 3.16
N GLY A 40 -7.76 12.60 2.93
CA GLY A 40 -6.83 12.78 1.82
C GLY A 40 -5.66 11.79 1.82
N GLN A 41 -5.12 11.43 2.98
CA GLN A 41 -4.07 10.40 3.06
C GLN A 41 -4.56 9.01 2.64
N MET A 42 -5.84 8.75 2.77
CA MET A 42 -6.49 7.50 2.36
C MET A 42 -6.88 7.48 0.88
N ASN A 43 -6.54 8.52 0.09
CA ASN A 43 -6.90 8.67 -1.31
C ASN A 43 -5.68 8.55 -2.22
N GLN A 44 -5.76 7.69 -3.23
CA GLN A 44 -4.75 7.51 -4.26
C GLN A 44 -5.31 7.88 -5.64
N TYR A 45 -4.53 8.65 -6.40
CA TYR A 45 -4.84 8.96 -7.80
C TYR A 45 -3.79 8.41 -8.76
N ASN A 46 -4.23 7.96 -9.91
CA ASN A 46 -3.36 7.74 -11.07
C ASN A 46 -2.79 9.09 -11.57
N GLY A 47 -1.68 9.06 -12.30
CA GLY A 47 -1.20 10.23 -13.02
C GLY A 47 -2.28 10.75 -13.98
N PHE A 48 -2.76 11.98 -13.79
CA PHE A 48 -3.96 12.51 -14.42
C PHE A 48 -3.73 13.72 -15.34
N TRP A 49 -2.47 14.16 -15.50
CA TRP A 49 -2.10 15.24 -16.43
C TRP A 49 -0.63 15.11 -16.86
N ASP A 50 -0.20 15.89 -17.87
CA ASP A 50 1.22 16.04 -18.17
C ASP A 50 1.89 16.87 -17.05
N ILE A 51 2.54 16.17 -16.11
CA ILE A 51 3.07 16.75 -14.87
C ILE A 51 4.13 17.82 -15.13
N THR A 52 4.83 17.72 -16.24
CA THR A 52 5.85 18.71 -16.67
C THR A 52 5.28 19.83 -17.53
N GLY A 53 4.01 19.72 -17.91
CA GLY A 53 3.24 20.71 -18.64
C GLY A 53 2.54 21.75 -17.74
N PRO A 54 1.65 22.53 -18.31
CA PRO A 54 0.91 23.54 -17.55
C PRO A 54 -0.04 22.89 -16.53
N VAL A 55 -0.33 23.65 -15.46
CA VAL A 55 -1.33 23.26 -14.46
C VAL A 55 -2.70 23.10 -15.13
N PRO A 56 -3.46 22.03 -14.82
CA PRO A 56 -4.80 21.84 -15.37
C PRO A 56 -5.74 23.02 -15.05
N GLU A 57 -6.44 23.52 -16.06
CA GLU A 57 -7.34 24.69 -15.91
C GLU A 57 -8.81 24.32 -15.73
N GLY A 58 -9.21 23.08 -16.04
CA GLY A 58 -10.61 22.63 -15.97
C GLY A 58 -10.79 21.11 -15.83
N GLY A 59 -12.05 20.71 -15.66
CA GLY A 59 -12.45 19.30 -15.59
C GLY A 59 -11.94 18.55 -14.36
N ASP A 60 -11.98 17.23 -14.42
CA ASP A 60 -11.56 16.32 -13.35
C ASP A 60 -10.08 16.52 -12.96
N SER A 61 -9.21 16.74 -13.94
CA SER A 61 -7.79 17.02 -13.69
C SER A 61 -7.56 18.24 -12.81
N LYS A 62 -8.37 19.30 -12.97
CA LYS A 62 -8.30 20.48 -12.11
C LYS A 62 -8.73 20.17 -10.68
N ILE A 63 -9.76 19.35 -10.50
CA ILE A 63 -10.25 18.92 -9.18
C ILE A 63 -9.15 18.11 -8.48
N LYS A 64 -8.61 17.11 -9.14
CA LYS A 64 -7.51 16.26 -8.61
C LYS A 64 -6.25 17.08 -8.30
N TYR A 65 -5.90 18.06 -9.13
CA TYR A 65 -4.80 18.98 -8.85
C TYR A 65 -5.05 19.83 -7.59
N ASN A 66 -6.28 20.32 -7.40
CA ASN A 66 -6.64 21.04 -6.19
C ASN A 66 -6.56 20.13 -4.95
N HIS A 67 -7.00 18.87 -5.05
CA HIS A 67 -6.83 17.91 -3.97
C HIS A 67 -5.34 17.73 -3.63
N LEU A 68 -4.48 17.52 -4.62
CA LEU A 68 -3.04 17.37 -4.42
C LEU A 68 -2.43 18.59 -3.72
N SER A 69 -2.71 19.80 -4.22
CA SER A 69 -2.16 21.05 -3.67
C SER A 69 -2.67 21.40 -2.27
N ASN A 70 -3.81 20.85 -1.87
CA ASN A 70 -4.37 21.02 -0.52
C ASN A 70 -3.94 19.90 0.46
N GLY A 71 -3.13 18.90 0.02
CA GLY A 71 -2.73 17.79 0.87
C GLY A 71 -3.81 16.73 1.06
N TRP A 72 -4.75 16.63 0.13
CA TRP A 72 -5.86 15.67 0.14
C TRP A 72 -5.59 14.47 -0.77
N VAL A 73 -4.32 14.13 -0.96
CA VAL A 73 -3.84 12.96 -1.70
C VAL A 73 -2.70 12.33 -0.92
N GLY A 74 -2.83 11.08 -0.56
CA GLY A 74 -1.82 10.32 0.18
C GLY A 74 -0.80 9.64 -0.72
N SER A 75 -1.23 9.26 -1.92
CA SER A 75 -0.44 8.51 -2.87
C SER A 75 -0.80 8.85 -4.31
N MET A 76 0.16 8.68 -5.21
CA MET A 76 -0.10 8.66 -6.65
C MET A 76 0.55 7.42 -7.28
N LEU A 77 -0.09 6.86 -8.30
CA LEU A 77 0.47 5.75 -9.09
C LEU A 77 0.71 6.18 -10.54
N ASN A 78 1.57 5.41 -11.23
CA ASN A 78 1.92 5.64 -12.63
C ASN A 78 2.54 7.02 -12.94
N VAL A 79 3.02 7.73 -11.93
CA VAL A 79 3.91 8.88 -12.08
C VAL A 79 5.33 8.33 -12.23
N LYS A 80 5.90 8.44 -13.41
CA LYS A 80 7.20 7.84 -13.74
C LYS A 80 8.16 8.86 -14.33
N GLY A 81 9.40 8.77 -13.89
CA GLY A 81 10.45 9.69 -14.26
C GLY A 81 10.82 10.63 -13.12
N VAL A 82 12.13 10.87 -12.99
CA VAL A 82 12.68 11.67 -11.88
C VAL A 82 12.08 13.09 -11.83
N LYS A 83 11.88 13.69 -13.01
CA LYS A 83 11.36 15.06 -13.13
C LYS A 83 9.90 15.14 -12.70
N GLU A 84 9.08 14.22 -13.18
CA GLU A 84 7.67 14.11 -12.90
C GLU A 84 7.42 13.82 -11.41
N VAL A 85 8.15 12.85 -10.85
CA VAL A 85 8.05 12.52 -9.41
C VAL A 85 8.47 13.71 -8.54
N LYS A 86 9.58 14.38 -8.87
CA LYS A 86 10.00 15.60 -8.14
C LYS A 86 8.94 16.69 -8.17
N GLU A 87 8.28 16.89 -9.30
CA GLU A 87 7.26 17.95 -9.44
C GLU A 87 6.02 17.65 -8.60
N VAL A 88 5.48 16.42 -8.63
CA VAL A 88 4.32 16.08 -7.78
C VAL A 88 4.67 16.11 -6.30
N GLN A 89 5.85 15.65 -5.90
CA GLN A 89 6.32 15.76 -4.52
C GLN A 89 6.46 17.21 -4.08
N LYS A 90 7.01 18.08 -4.94
CA LYS A 90 7.11 19.51 -4.67
C LYS A 90 5.75 20.16 -4.47
N ILE A 91 4.75 19.81 -5.29
CA ILE A 91 3.38 20.29 -5.11
C ILE A 91 2.83 19.83 -3.75
N ALA A 92 2.95 18.56 -3.41
CA ALA A 92 2.47 18.01 -2.15
C ALA A 92 3.16 18.63 -0.92
N VAL A 93 4.47 18.81 -0.97
CA VAL A 93 5.28 19.31 0.17
C VAL A 93 5.21 20.83 0.31
N GLU A 94 5.32 21.59 -0.80
CA GLU A 94 5.46 23.05 -0.72
C GLU A 94 4.12 23.79 -0.75
N LYS A 95 3.04 23.20 -1.35
CA LYS A 95 1.75 23.87 -1.46
C LYS A 95 0.75 23.47 -0.39
N SER A 96 0.85 22.26 0.16
CA SER A 96 -0.06 21.82 1.21
C SER A 96 0.35 22.36 2.59
N ARG A 97 -0.61 22.46 3.49
CA ARG A 97 -0.42 23.05 4.82
C ARG A 97 0.57 22.29 5.71
N LEU A 98 0.56 20.95 5.62
CA LEU A 98 1.40 20.08 6.46
C LEU A 98 2.61 19.53 5.73
N GLY A 99 2.72 19.73 4.42
CA GLY A 99 3.88 19.27 3.64
C GLY A 99 4.09 17.76 3.66
N ILE A 100 3.02 16.95 3.76
CA ILE A 100 3.12 15.49 3.82
C ILE A 100 3.49 14.96 2.43
N PRO A 101 4.63 14.24 2.29
CA PRO A 101 5.04 13.71 0.99
C PRO A 101 4.12 12.58 0.52
N LEU A 102 4.08 12.36 -0.81
CA LEU A 102 3.33 11.26 -1.43
C LEU A 102 4.08 9.95 -1.36
N ILE A 103 3.34 8.84 -1.27
CA ILE A 103 3.85 7.53 -1.71
C ILE A 103 3.64 7.44 -3.22
N ILE A 104 4.66 7.06 -3.98
CA ILE A 104 4.58 6.91 -5.44
C ILE A 104 4.61 5.43 -5.79
N GLY A 105 3.47 4.94 -6.31
CA GLY A 105 3.24 3.54 -6.65
C GLY A 105 3.45 3.23 -8.12
N PHE A 106 3.95 2.02 -8.41
CA PHE A 106 4.09 1.49 -9.76
C PHE A 106 4.07 -0.05 -9.76
N ASP A 107 3.57 -0.68 -10.83
CA ASP A 107 3.58 -2.14 -10.99
C ASP A 107 4.94 -2.63 -11.50
N LEU A 108 5.72 -3.28 -10.62
CA LEU A 108 7.00 -3.89 -10.95
C LEU A 108 6.87 -5.41 -10.95
N ILE A 109 5.94 -5.95 -11.72
CA ILE A 109 5.63 -7.39 -11.73
C ILE A 109 6.84 -8.22 -12.16
N HIS A 110 7.58 -7.76 -13.18
CA HIS A 110 8.80 -8.41 -13.66
C HIS A 110 9.86 -7.40 -14.19
N GLY A 111 10.11 -6.37 -13.42
CA GLY A 111 11.13 -5.36 -13.69
C GLY A 111 10.60 -3.94 -13.89
N TYR A 112 11.50 -2.98 -13.98
CA TYR A 112 11.21 -1.57 -14.26
C TYR A 112 11.82 -1.12 -15.59
N LYS A 113 13.14 -0.95 -15.65
CA LYS A 113 13.91 -0.70 -16.89
C LYS A 113 14.41 -1.99 -17.49
N THR A 114 14.99 -2.84 -16.66
CA THR A 114 15.36 -4.21 -17.01
C THR A 114 14.12 -5.08 -16.96
N VAL A 115 13.81 -5.75 -18.06
CA VAL A 115 12.70 -6.72 -18.15
C VAL A 115 13.24 -8.08 -17.74
N PHE A 116 12.75 -8.59 -16.61
CA PHE A 116 13.02 -9.94 -16.13
C PHE A 116 12.00 -10.94 -16.71
N PRO A 117 12.26 -12.25 -16.61
CA PRO A 117 11.25 -13.25 -16.93
C PRO A 117 9.95 -13.01 -16.14
N ILE A 118 8.81 -13.41 -16.71
CA ILE A 118 7.54 -13.32 -15.98
C ILE A 118 7.61 -14.17 -14.68
N PRO A 119 6.88 -13.82 -13.61
CA PRO A 119 6.96 -14.51 -12.34
C PRO A 119 6.75 -16.02 -12.42
N LEU A 120 5.84 -16.48 -13.29
CA LEU A 120 5.63 -17.90 -13.53
C LEU A 120 6.88 -18.60 -14.10
N ALA A 121 7.61 -17.93 -14.99
CA ALA A 121 8.86 -18.46 -15.54
C ALA A 121 10.01 -18.43 -14.51
N GLU A 122 10.07 -17.36 -13.70
CA GLU A 122 11.02 -17.32 -12.57
C GLU A 122 10.75 -18.44 -11.57
N SER A 123 9.50 -18.72 -11.25
CA SER A 123 9.12 -19.79 -10.33
C SER A 123 9.56 -21.17 -10.84
N ALA A 124 9.53 -21.40 -12.15
CA ALA A 124 10.00 -22.63 -12.79
C ALA A 124 11.51 -22.85 -12.67
N SER A 125 12.30 -21.84 -12.30
CA SER A 125 13.73 -21.97 -12.04
C SER A 125 14.03 -22.63 -10.70
N TRP A 126 13.14 -22.53 -9.73
CA TRP A 126 13.31 -22.95 -8.33
C TRP A 126 14.49 -22.26 -7.63
N ASP A 127 15.02 -21.20 -8.21
CA ASP A 127 16.15 -20.43 -7.69
C ASP A 127 15.64 -19.19 -6.92
N LEU A 128 15.44 -19.37 -5.62
CA LEU A 128 14.93 -18.31 -4.74
C LEU A 128 15.87 -17.11 -4.65
N GLU A 129 17.16 -17.32 -4.82
CA GLU A 129 18.13 -16.22 -4.78
C GLU A 129 18.07 -15.38 -6.07
N ALA A 130 17.96 -16.01 -7.23
CA ALA A 130 17.74 -15.29 -8.49
C ALA A 130 16.42 -14.51 -8.47
N ILE A 131 15.34 -15.09 -7.91
CA ILE A 131 14.04 -14.43 -7.75
C ILE A 131 14.14 -13.22 -6.79
N ARG A 132 14.84 -13.37 -5.67
CA ARG A 132 15.11 -12.26 -4.74
C ARG A 132 15.90 -11.14 -5.41
N LEU A 133 16.93 -11.50 -6.17
CA LEU A 133 17.81 -10.56 -6.87
C LEU A 133 17.06 -9.79 -7.97
N SER A 134 16.16 -10.44 -8.73
CA SER A 134 15.33 -9.76 -9.74
C SER A 134 14.45 -8.68 -9.12
N ALA A 135 13.85 -8.97 -7.96
CA ALA A 135 13.07 -8.00 -7.19
C ALA A 135 13.94 -6.85 -6.65
N GLU A 136 15.13 -7.15 -6.11
CA GLU A 136 16.09 -6.15 -5.62
C GLU A 136 16.56 -5.20 -6.73
N LEU A 137 16.90 -5.73 -7.89
CA LEU A 137 17.34 -4.90 -9.02
C LEU A 137 16.20 -4.03 -9.56
N SER A 138 14.98 -4.59 -9.61
CA SER A 138 13.78 -3.83 -9.98
C SER A 138 13.53 -2.68 -9.01
N ALA A 139 13.67 -2.93 -7.69
CA ALA A 139 13.54 -1.92 -6.66
C ALA A 139 14.56 -0.80 -6.81
N LYS A 140 15.83 -1.14 -7.04
CA LYS A 140 16.92 -0.16 -7.25
C LYS A 140 16.63 0.75 -8.45
N GLU A 141 16.22 0.18 -9.56
CA GLU A 141 15.89 0.95 -10.76
C GLU A 141 14.69 1.89 -10.55
N ALA A 142 13.66 1.40 -9.84
CA ALA A 142 12.46 2.17 -9.53
C ALA A 142 12.74 3.28 -8.51
N ALA A 143 13.48 2.97 -7.45
CA ALA A 143 13.83 3.92 -6.39
C ALA A 143 14.61 5.12 -6.91
N VAL A 144 15.60 4.92 -7.79
CA VAL A 144 16.33 6.04 -8.41
C VAL A 144 15.48 6.87 -9.36
N ALA A 145 14.33 6.35 -9.82
CA ALA A 145 13.33 7.11 -10.57
C ALA A 145 12.32 7.82 -9.66
N GLY A 146 12.41 7.64 -8.34
CA GLY A 146 11.57 8.26 -7.32
C GLY A 146 10.33 7.45 -6.96
N ILE A 147 10.18 6.23 -7.49
CA ILE A 147 9.13 5.27 -7.09
C ILE A 147 9.55 4.67 -5.76
N ASN A 148 8.65 4.63 -4.78
CA ASN A 148 8.93 4.12 -3.44
C ASN A 148 7.93 3.06 -2.96
N TRP A 149 7.05 2.61 -3.86
CA TRP A 149 6.06 1.58 -3.60
C TRP A 149 5.78 0.76 -4.86
N THR A 150 5.67 -0.57 -4.73
CA THR A 150 5.28 -1.43 -5.85
C THR A 150 4.06 -2.28 -5.52
N PHE A 151 3.19 -2.49 -6.52
CA PHE A 151 2.06 -3.42 -6.45
C PHE A 151 2.50 -4.84 -6.86
N ALA A 152 3.56 -5.30 -6.22
CA ALA A 152 4.16 -6.63 -6.34
C ALA A 152 4.77 -7.06 -4.99
N PRO A 153 4.83 -8.37 -4.71
CA PRO A 153 4.55 -9.50 -5.57
C PRO A 153 3.06 -9.85 -5.71
N MET A 154 2.66 -10.35 -6.87
CA MET A 154 1.42 -11.09 -7.02
C MET A 154 1.68 -12.52 -6.55
N ILE A 155 0.92 -12.97 -5.56
CA ILE A 155 1.14 -14.23 -4.84
C ILE A 155 -0.11 -15.12 -4.76
N ASP A 156 -1.09 -14.83 -5.63
CA ASP A 156 -2.24 -15.70 -5.78
C ASP A 156 -1.82 -17.10 -6.22
N ILE A 157 -2.32 -18.12 -5.52
CA ILE A 157 -2.23 -19.50 -5.96
C ILE A 157 -3.25 -19.72 -7.04
N THR A 158 -2.82 -20.22 -8.20
CA THR A 158 -3.67 -20.41 -9.38
C THR A 158 -3.75 -21.87 -9.76
N ARG A 159 -4.98 -22.41 -9.86
CA ARG A 159 -5.24 -23.79 -10.29
C ARG A 159 -5.84 -23.89 -11.69
N ASP A 160 -6.51 -22.83 -12.14
CA ASP A 160 -7.12 -22.79 -13.47
C ASP A 160 -6.23 -22.01 -14.44
N ALA A 161 -5.57 -22.73 -15.35
CA ALA A 161 -4.67 -22.14 -16.34
C ALA A 161 -5.38 -21.23 -17.38
N ARG A 162 -6.72 -21.18 -17.37
CA ARG A 162 -7.49 -20.25 -18.19
C ARG A 162 -7.53 -18.83 -17.63
N TRP A 163 -7.20 -18.65 -16.35
CA TRP A 163 -7.12 -17.32 -15.74
C TRP A 163 -6.01 -16.50 -16.41
N GLY A 164 -6.36 -15.32 -16.94
CA GLY A 164 -5.45 -14.49 -17.73
C GLY A 164 -4.22 -13.96 -16.96
N ARG A 165 -4.27 -13.97 -15.62
CA ARG A 165 -3.21 -13.45 -14.75
C ARG A 165 -2.28 -14.55 -14.17
N VAL A 166 -2.40 -15.78 -14.63
CA VAL A 166 -1.51 -16.90 -14.21
C VAL A 166 -0.03 -16.52 -14.32
N MET A 167 0.34 -15.76 -15.34
CA MET A 167 1.72 -15.34 -15.59
C MET A 167 2.32 -14.44 -14.52
N GLU A 168 1.50 -13.74 -13.75
CA GLU A 168 1.96 -12.80 -12.71
C GLU A 168 2.36 -13.49 -11.41
N GLY A 169 1.91 -14.73 -11.18
CA GLY A 169 2.10 -15.50 -9.95
C GLY A 169 3.13 -16.60 -10.04
N ALA A 170 3.26 -17.36 -8.94
CA ALA A 170 4.23 -18.45 -8.79
C ALA A 170 3.68 -19.85 -9.15
N GLY A 171 2.43 -19.94 -9.63
CA GLY A 171 1.79 -21.21 -9.99
C GLY A 171 0.84 -21.74 -8.94
N GLU A 172 0.72 -23.08 -8.83
CA GLU A 172 -0.33 -23.73 -8.04
C GLU A 172 0.11 -24.25 -6.67
N ASP A 173 1.42 -24.32 -6.41
CA ASP A 173 1.96 -24.90 -5.18
C ASP A 173 2.05 -23.83 -4.06
N PRO A 174 1.30 -23.99 -2.95
CA PRO A 174 1.30 -22.99 -1.87
C PRO A 174 2.63 -22.96 -1.09
N TYR A 175 3.41 -24.04 -1.05
CA TYR A 175 4.69 -24.04 -0.38
C TYR A 175 5.74 -23.26 -1.18
N LEU A 176 5.91 -23.58 -2.46
CA LEU A 176 6.81 -22.83 -3.35
C LEU A 176 6.37 -21.35 -3.45
N GLY A 177 5.08 -21.10 -3.60
CA GLY A 177 4.50 -19.76 -3.61
C GLY A 177 4.83 -18.96 -2.34
N SER A 178 4.82 -19.60 -1.17
CA SER A 178 5.20 -18.97 0.10
C SER A 178 6.69 -18.61 0.16
N LEU A 179 7.58 -19.48 -0.31
CA LEU A 179 9.00 -19.21 -0.37
C LEU A 179 9.32 -18.06 -1.34
N ILE A 180 8.68 -18.05 -2.50
CA ILE A 180 8.83 -16.99 -3.51
C ILE A 180 8.27 -15.65 -3.00
N ALA A 181 7.11 -15.66 -2.34
CA ALA A 181 6.56 -14.46 -1.72
C ALA A 181 7.55 -13.80 -0.76
N ALA A 182 8.10 -14.58 0.17
CA ALA A 182 9.10 -14.09 1.13
C ALA A 182 10.38 -13.59 0.43
N ALA A 183 10.86 -14.29 -0.60
CA ALA A 183 12.05 -13.90 -1.35
C ALA A 183 11.86 -12.56 -2.06
N ARG A 184 10.71 -12.35 -2.73
CA ARG A 184 10.39 -11.09 -3.41
C ARG A 184 10.20 -9.92 -2.45
N VAL A 185 9.52 -10.13 -1.31
CA VAL A 185 9.40 -9.11 -0.26
C VAL A 185 10.77 -8.63 0.20
N LYS A 186 11.67 -9.56 0.52
CA LYS A 186 13.05 -9.25 0.91
C LYS A 186 13.83 -8.55 -0.21
N GLY A 187 13.60 -8.92 -1.46
CA GLY A 187 14.22 -8.27 -2.62
C GLY A 187 13.79 -6.82 -2.76
N PHE A 188 12.48 -6.52 -2.72
CA PHE A 188 11.96 -5.17 -2.85
C PHE A 188 12.29 -4.28 -1.64
N GLN A 189 12.13 -4.78 -0.42
CA GLN A 189 12.22 -3.99 0.81
C GLN A 189 13.63 -3.97 1.43
N GLY A 190 14.49 -4.94 1.09
CA GLY A 190 15.83 -5.06 1.70
C GLY A 190 15.78 -5.22 3.21
N GLU A 191 16.87 -4.88 3.87
CA GLU A 191 16.99 -4.88 5.33
C GLU A 191 16.57 -3.54 5.97
N ASP A 192 16.61 -2.45 5.21
CA ASP A 192 16.25 -1.09 5.63
C ASP A 192 15.38 -0.44 4.56
N LEU A 193 14.12 -0.22 4.88
CA LEU A 193 13.15 0.37 3.96
C LEU A 193 13.44 1.86 3.66
N ALA A 194 14.16 2.56 4.54
CA ALA A 194 14.60 3.94 4.32
C ALA A 194 15.82 4.05 3.40
N SER A 195 16.38 2.93 2.97
CA SER A 195 17.48 2.92 1.99
C SER A 195 17.04 3.56 0.66
N PRO A 196 17.91 4.34 -0.01
CA PRO A 196 17.59 4.95 -1.30
C PRO A 196 17.44 3.95 -2.46
N TYR A 197 17.58 2.65 -2.20
CA TYR A 197 17.54 1.57 -3.18
C TYR A 197 16.45 0.54 -2.92
N THR A 198 15.62 0.76 -1.91
CA THR A 198 14.50 -0.11 -1.51
C THR A 198 13.17 0.59 -1.70
N ILE A 199 12.10 -0.19 -1.80
CA ILE A 199 10.73 0.28 -1.96
C ILE A 199 9.78 -0.60 -1.16
N ALA A 200 8.65 -0.08 -0.72
CA ALA A 200 7.60 -0.89 -0.11
C ALA A 200 7.00 -1.87 -1.13
N ALA A 201 6.75 -3.10 -0.71
CA ALA A 201 6.12 -4.16 -1.49
C ALA A 201 4.63 -4.30 -1.13
N THR A 202 3.84 -4.86 -2.06
CA THR A 202 2.42 -5.16 -1.87
C THR A 202 2.15 -6.63 -2.16
N ALA A 203 1.59 -7.36 -1.19
CA ALA A 203 1.04 -8.69 -1.43
C ALA A 203 -0.34 -8.56 -2.09
N LYS A 204 -0.51 -9.14 -3.28
CA LYS A 204 -1.76 -9.07 -4.02
C LYS A 204 -2.11 -10.41 -4.67
N HIS A 205 -3.39 -10.70 -4.83
CA HIS A 205 -4.56 -9.93 -4.43
C HIS A 205 -5.25 -10.66 -3.26
N PHE A 206 -5.49 -9.95 -2.18
CA PHE A 206 -5.95 -10.55 -0.93
C PHE A 206 -7.50 -10.55 -0.85
N ALA A 207 -8.21 -11.72 -1.07
CA ALA A 207 -7.60 -13.01 -1.34
C ALA A 207 -8.45 -13.84 -2.31
N ALA A 208 -7.86 -14.95 -2.74
CA ALA A 208 -8.49 -16.00 -3.53
C ALA A 208 -8.72 -15.67 -5.03
N TYR A 209 -8.12 -14.62 -5.58
CA TYR A 209 -8.36 -14.21 -6.97
C TYR A 209 -7.97 -15.30 -8.00
N GLY A 210 -6.96 -16.13 -7.72
CA GLY A 210 -6.59 -17.25 -8.57
C GLY A 210 -7.58 -18.42 -8.59
N PHE A 211 -8.69 -18.32 -7.83
CA PHE A 211 -9.76 -19.34 -7.76
C PHE A 211 -11.06 -18.91 -8.41
N VAL A 212 -11.06 -17.77 -9.14
CA VAL A 212 -12.27 -17.29 -9.83
C VAL A 212 -12.86 -18.34 -10.74
N GLU A 213 -14.19 -18.47 -10.72
CA GLU A 213 -14.89 -19.50 -11.45
C GLU A 213 -14.60 -19.45 -12.96
N ALA A 214 -14.28 -20.60 -13.52
CA ALA A 214 -13.93 -20.79 -14.94
C ALA A 214 -12.73 -19.96 -15.40
N GLY A 215 -11.89 -19.47 -14.47
CA GLY A 215 -10.75 -18.57 -14.78
C GLY A 215 -11.17 -17.21 -15.33
N LYS A 216 -12.39 -16.77 -15.08
CA LYS A 216 -12.89 -15.48 -15.57
C LYS A 216 -12.62 -14.38 -14.56
N GLU A 217 -11.95 -13.33 -15.02
CA GLU A 217 -11.68 -12.12 -14.24
C GLU A 217 -12.96 -11.57 -13.57
N TYR A 218 -12.84 -11.06 -12.35
CA TYR A 218 -13.91 -10.48 -11.53
C TYR A 218 -15.03 -11.45 -11.13
N ASN A 219 -14.92 -12.74 -11.46
CA ASN A 219 -15.97 -13.69 -11.15
C ASN A 219 -15.90 -14.11 -9.68
N THR A 220 -16.99 -14.69 -9.21
CA THR A 220 -17.16 -15.26 -7.87
C THR A 220 -16.13 -16.33 -7.55
N VAL A 221 -15.76 -16.41 -6.27
CA VAL A 221 -15.02 -17.52 -5.67
C VAL A 221 -15.86 -18.15 -4.56
N ASP A 222 -16.16 -19.43 -4.70
CA ASP A 222 -16.84 -20.23 -3.68
C ASP A 222 -15.93 -21.38 -3.22
N ILE A 223 -15.28 -21.23 -2.08
CA ILE A 223 -14.34 -22.21 -1.52
C ILE A 223 -14.54 -22.39 -0.01
N GLY A 224 -14.33 -23.61 0.45
CA GLY A 224 -14.37 -23.90 1.89
C GLY A 224 -13.16 -23.34 2.66
N LEU A 225 -13.31 -23.15 3.96
CA LEU A 225 -12.26 -22.65 4.86
C LEU A 225 -10.97 -23.50 4.79
N ASN A 226 -11.09 -24.82 4.60
CA ASN A 226 -9.91 -25.67 4.46
C ASN A 226 -9.06 -25.28 3.25
N THR A 227 -9.68 -25.00 2.10
CA THR A 227 -8.96 -24.56 0.90
C THR A 227 -8.41 -23.14 1.11
N LEU A 228 -9.18 -22.26 1.71
CA LEU A 228 -8.73 -20.90 2.03
C LEU A 228 -7.46 -20.93 2.89
N HIS A 229 -7.51 -21.59 4.04
CA HIS A 229 -6.40 -21.58 5.01
C HIS A 229 -5.17 -22.40 4.59
N ASN A 230 -5.35 -23.52 3.87
CA ASN A 230 -4.22 -24.40 3.56
C ASN A 230 -3.64 -24.20 2.17
N ILE A 231 -4.35 -23.51 1.28
CA ILE A 231 -3.90 -23.34 -0.11
C ILE A 231 -3.76 -21.83 -0.47
N VAL A 232 -4.81 -21.05 -0.22
CA VAL A 232 -4.83 -19.65 -0.67
C VAL A 232 -3.98 -18.75 0.22
N LEU A 233 -4.15 -18.83 1.53
CA LEU A 233 -3.55 -17.90 2.49
C LEU A 233 -2.05 -18.11 2.81
N PRO A 234 -1.44 -19.30 2.67
CA PRO A 234 -0.04 -19.50 3.05
C PRO A 234 0.96 -18.53 2.40
N PRO A 235 0.91 -18.20 1.09
CA PRO A 235 1.82 -17.21 0.52
C PRO A 235 1.62 -15.79 1.10
N PHE A 236 0.38 -15.41 1.41
CA PHE A 236 0.08 -14.13 2.05
C PHE A 236 0.62 -14.06 3.48
N LYS A 237 0.48 -15.17 4.23
CA LYS A 237 1.07 -15.27 5.57
C LYS A 237 2.59 -15.19 5.53
N ALA A 238 3.22 -15.89 4.57
CA ALA A 238 4.65 -15.83 4.38
C ALA A 238 5.16 -14.42 4.01
N ALA A 239 4.39 -13.67 3.22
CA ALA A 239 4.68 -12.27 2.92
C ALA A 239 4.56 -11.39 4.17
N ALA A 240 3.52 -11.59 4.99
CA ALA A 240 3.35 -10.89 6.27
C ALA A 240 4.52 -11.17 7.23
N ASP A 241 4.90 -12.44 7.37
CA ASP A 241 6.04 -12.87 8.20
C ASP A 241 7.40 -12.35 7.69
N ALA A 242 7.50 -12.10 6.39
CA ALA A 242 8.67 -11.45 5.78
C ALA A 242 8.70 -9.93 5.97
N GLY A 243 7.71 -9.35 6.65
CA GLY A 243 7.63 -7.92 6.99
C GLY A 243 7.16 -7.02 5.86
N ILE A 244 6.31 -7.53 4.97
CA ILE A 244 5.71 -6.71 3.90
C ILE A 244 4.95 -5.53 4.46
N LYS A 245 4.93 -4.40 3.75
CA LYS A 245 4.32 -3.16 4.25
C LYS A 245 2.93 -2.88 3.75
N THR A 246 2.50 -3.52 2.67
CA THR A 246 1.14 -3.31 2.14
C THR A 246 0.52 -4.59 1.61
N PHE A 247 -0.80 -4.63 1.68
CA PHE A 247 -1.65 -5.62 1.02
C PHE A 247 -2.61 -4.92 0.07
N MET A 248 -2.99 -5.59 -1.00
CA MET A 248 -4.01 -5.09 -1.93
C MET A 248 -5.17 -6.09 -1.99
N ASN A 249 -6.39 -5.59 -1.85
CA ASN A 249 -7.60 -6.41 -1.98
C ASN A 249 -7.71 -7.01 -3.38
N SER A 250 -8.41 -8.12 -3.49
CA SER A 250 -8.81 -8.70 -4.79
C SER A 250 -10.15 -8.14 -5.27
N PHE A 251 -10.40 -8.27 -6.58
CA PHE A 251 -11.64 -7.81 -7.22
C PHE A 251 -12.84 -8.73 -6.97
N ASN A 252 -12.59 -10.03 -6.78
CA ASN A 252 -13.64 -11.03 -6.65
C ASN A 252 -14.40 -10.90 -5.33
N ASP A 253 -15.62 -11.41 -5.33
CA ASP A 253 -16.24 -11.82 -4.08
C ASP A 253 -15.73 -13.21 -3.66
N LEU A 254 -15.62 -13.41 -2.35
CA LEU A 254 -15.29 -14.69 -1.73
C LEU A 254 -16.48 -15.14 -0.89
N ASN A 255 -17.11 -16.25 -1.30
CA ASN A 255 -18.29 -16.78 -0.60
C ASN A 255 -19.40 -15.72 -0.44
N GLY A 256 -19.59 -14.88 -1.45
CA GLY A 256 -20.61 -13.83 -1.50
C GLY A 256 -20.25 -12.51 -0.85
N ILE A 257 -19.01 -12.34 -0.35
CA ILE A 257 -18.53 -11.07 0.22
C ILE A 257 -17.38 -10.54 -0.64
N PRO A 258 -17.49 -9.34 -1.24
CA PRO A 258 -16.36 -8.73 -1.95
C PRO A 258 -15.14 -8.61 -1.05
N ALA A 259 -13.98 -9.06 -1.51
CA ALA A 259 -12.74 -9.04 -0.71
C ALA A 259 -12.42 -7.63 -0.17
N THR A 260 -12.80 -6.58 -0.90
CA THR A 260 -12.67 -5.17 -0.48
C THR A 260 -13.46 -4.84 0.79
N ALA A 261 -14.55 -5.56 1.08
CA ALA A 261 -15.41 -5.37 2.26
C ALA A 261 -15.28 -6.50 3.29
N ASP A 262 -14.40 -7.48 3.06
CA ASP A 262 -14.31 -8.67 3.92
C ASP A 262 -13.56 -8.37 5.22
N ALA A 263 -14.33 -8.14 6.29
CA ALA A 263 -13.78 -7.85 7.61
C ALA A 263 -13.04 -9.06 8.21
N TYR A 264 -13.47 -10.30 7.92
CA TYR A 264 -12.76 -11.48 8.38
C TYR A 264 -11.34 -11.53 7.82
N LEU A 265 -11.17 -11.33 6.50
CA LEU A 265 -9.85 -11.33 5.87
C LEU A 265 -8.96 -10.20 6.39
N GLN A 266 -9.48 -8.97 6.41
CA GLN A 266 -8.64 -7.79 6.63
C GLN A 266 -8.47 -7.42 8.10
N ARG A 267 -9.55 -7.51 8.92
CA ARG A 267 -9.51 -7.11 10.33
C ARG A 267 -9.16 -8.28 11.22
N ASP A 268 -9.91 -9.38 11.14
CA ASP A 268 -9.74 -10.47 12.09
C ASP A 268 -8.46 -11.26 11.81
N LEU A 269 -8.24 -11.62 10.56
CA LEU A 269 -7.10 -12.44 10.17
C LEU A 269 -5.83 -11.59 9.97
N LEU A 270 -5.83 -10.67 9.01
CA LEU A 270 -4.61 -9.94 8.63
C LEU A 270 -4.14 -9.02 9.75
N LYS A 271 -4.98 -8.06 10.16
CA LYS A 271 -4.62 -7.06 11.19
C LYS A 271 -4.66 -7.62 12.60
N GLY A 272 -5.57 -8.56 12.88
CA GLY A 272 -5.75 -9.19 14.19
C GLY A 272 -4.80 -10.37 14.40
N GLU A 273 -5.09 -11.54 13.82
CA GLU A 273 -4.35 -12.76 14.09
C GLU A 273 -2.88 -12.69 13.63
N TRP A 274 -2.63 -12.13 12.44
CA TRP A 274 -1.27 -12.00 11.90
C TRP A 274 -0.52 -10.77 12.38
N ASN A 275 -1.18 -9.87 13.14
CA ASN A 275 -0.59 -8.64 13.68
C ASN A 275 0.06 -7.76 12.61
N PHE A 276 -0.53 -7.68 11.43
CA PHE A 276 -0.03 -6.85 10.36
C PHE A 276 -0.16 -5.35 10.71
N ASP A 277 0.95 -4.64 10.70
CA ASP A 277 1.06 -3.23 11.10
C ASP A 277 1.06 -2.23 9.93
N GLY A 278 1.21 -2.71 8.69
CA GLY A 278 1.09 -1.90 7.48
C GLY A 278 -0.35 -1.54 7.11
N PHE A 279 -0.58 -1.12 5.87
CA PHE A 279 -1.92 -0.74 5.40
C PHE A 279 -2.43 -1.61 4.24
N VAL A 280 -3.75 -1.65 4.08
CA VAL A 280 -4.44 -2.32 2.97
C VAL A 280 -4.94 -1.28 1.98
N VAL A 281 -4.55 -1.39 0.72
CA VAL A 281 -5.08 -0.60 -0.39
C VAL A 281 -6.12 -1.41 -1.17
N SER A 282 -7.19 -0.75 -1.62
CA SER A 282 -8.13 -1.36 -2.56
C SER A 282 -7.44 -1.61 -3.91
N ASP A 283 -7.89 -2.58 -4.68
CA ASP A 283 -7.51 -2.63 -6.09
C ASP A 283 -8.20 -1.50 -6.87
N TRP A 284 -7.82 -1.30 -8.11
CA TRP A 284 -8.27 -0.18 -8.96
C TRP A 284 -9.78 -0.11 -9.06
N GLY A 285 -10.36 0.90 -8.41
CA GLY A 285 -11.81 1.12 -8.42
C GLY A 285 -12.64 0.09 -7.65
N SER A 286 -12.03 -0.90 -6.99
CA SER A 286 -12.74 -2.06 -6.40
C SER A 286 -13.75 -1.67 -5.32
N ILE A 287 -13.57 -0.53 -4.64
CA ILE A 287 -14.58 -0.02 -3.71
C ILE A 287 -15.87 0.31 -4.47
N ARG A 288 -15.79 0.96 -5.63
CA ARG A 288 -16.96 1.27 -6.44
C ARG A 288 -17.57 0.04 -7.08
N GLU A 289 -16.75 -0.93 -7.48
CA GLU A 289 -17.18 -2.16 -8.11
C GLU A 289 -18.10 -3.01 -7.21
N MET A 290 -18.06 -2.82 -5.90
CA MET A 290 -19.04 -3.46 -5.00
C MET A 290 -20.50 -3.11 -5.33
N ILE A 291 -20.75 -2.01 -6.04
CA ILE A 291 -22.08 -1.64 -6.54
C ILE A 291 -22.46 -2.56 -7.72
N GLU A 292 -21.52 -2.78 -8.64
CA GLU A 292 -21.72 -3.68 -9.80
C GLU A 292 -21.87 -5.15 -9.35
N HIS A 293 -21.18 -5.55 -8.28
CA HIS A 293 -21.39 -6.85 -7.63
C HIS A 293 -22.77 -6.98 -6.95
N GLY A 294 -23.55 -5.90 -6.86
CA GLY A 294 -24.83 -5.88 -6.15
C GLY A 294 -24.71 -5.95 -4.62
N TYR A 295 -23.50 -5.79 -4.09
CA TYR A 295 -23.23 -5.84 -2.64
C TYR A 295 -23.44 -4.47 -1.96
N ALA A 296 -23.03 -3.39 -2.60
CA ALA A 296 -23.29 -2.03 -2.15
C ALA A 296 -24.40 -1.38 -2.99
N LYS A 297 -25.26 -0.58 -2.38
CA LYS A 297 -26.37 0.10 -3.05
C LYS A 297 -25.98 1.40 -3.79
N ASP A 298 -24.94 2.08 -3.28
CA ASP A 298 -24.45 3.37 -3.75
C ASP A 298 -23.02 3.63 -3.26
N ASN A 299 -22.41 4.75 -3.68
CA ASN A 299 -21.05 5.14 -3.29
C ASN A 299 -20.89 5.30 -1.77
N ASN A 300 -21.89 5.87 -1.08
CA ASN A 300 -21.85 6.07 0.37
C ASN A 300 -21.77 4.71 1.08
N HIS A 301 -22.65 3.76 0.71
CA HIS A 301 -22.63 2.40 1.25
C HIS A 301 -21.38 1.63 0.90
N ALA A 302 -20.82 1.80 -0.31
CA ALA A 302 -19.56 1.18 -0.69
C ALA A 302 -18.39 1.69 0.15
N GLY A 303 -18.31 3.00 0.41
CA GLY A 303 -17.31 3.59 1.30
C GLY A 303 -17.41 3.10 2.74
N GLU A 304 -18.65 2.98 3.27
CA GLU A 304 -18.93 2.41 4.59
C GLU A 304 -18.41 0.97 4.70
N LEU A 305 -18.82 0.11 3.78
CA LEU A 305 -18.47 -1.31 3.75
C LEU A 305 -16.93 -1.52 3.62
N ALA A 306 -16.27 -0.78 2.72
CA ALA A 306 -14.83 -0.91 2.52
C ALA A 306 -14.04 -0.50 3.77
N LEU A 307 -14.38 0.65 4.40
CA LEU A 307 -13.70 1.11 5.61
C LEU A 307 -13.96 0.16 6.79
N LEU A 308 -15.21 -0.28 6.98
CA LEU A 308 -15.57 -1.24 8.02
C LEU A 308 -14.91 -2.61 7.77
N GLY A 309 -14.78 -3.01 6.51
CA GLY A 309 -14.05 -4.21 6.09
C GLY A 309 -12.56 -4.16 6.41
N GLY A 310 -11.94 -2.98 6.44
CA GLY A 310 -10.54 -2.81 6.80
C GLY A 310 -9.65 -2.26 5.68
N SER A 311 -10.22 -1.82 4.55
CA SER A 311 -9.49 -1.14 3.48
C SER A 311 -9.05 0.25 3.95
N ASP A 312 -7.75 0.51 3.98
CA ASP A 312 -7.17 1.75 4.52
C ASP A 312 -6.99 2.83 3.45
N MET A 313 -6.80 2.45 2.20
CA MET A 313 -6.58 3.38 1.07
C MET A 313 -7.43 3.02 -0.14
N ASP A 314 -8.05 4.01 -0.74
CA ASP A 314 -8.88 3.95 -1.93
C ASP A 314 -8.05 4.23 -3.19
N MET A 315 -7.86 3.20 -4.04
CA MET A 315 -7.22 3.35 -5.33
C MET A 315 -8.24 3.71 -6.41
N GLU A 316 -8.22 4.97 -6.85
CA GLU A 316 -8.93 5.50 -8.03
C GLU A 316 -10.47 5.50 -7.98
N SER A 317 -11.15 4.91 -7.00
CA SER A 317 -12.61 5.02 -6.96
C SER A 317 -13.10 6.42 -6.56
N SER A 318 -12.26 7.17 -5.85
CA SER A 318 -12.58 8.50 -5.27
C SER A 318 -13.78 8.48 -4.30
N ILE A 319 -14.13 7.32 -3.77
CA ILE A 319 -15.26 7.18 -2.84
C ILE A 319 -14.87 7.77 -1.48
N TYR A 320 -13.69 7.43 -0.97
CA TYR A 320 -13.27 7.92 0.35
C TYR A 320 -13.22 9.44 0.42
N ILE A 321 -12.67 10.10 -0.60
CA ILE A 321 -12.52 11.57 -0.60
C ILE A 321 -13.85 12.32 -0.64
N TYR A 322 -14.92 11.70 -1.16
CA TYR A 322 -16.24 12.32 -1.28
C TYR A 322 -17.27 11.86 -0.26
N GLU A 323 -17.14 10.64 0.31
CA GLU A 323 -18.21 10.06 1.11
C GLU A 323 -17.86 9.91 2.61
N LEU A 324 -16.57 9.75 3.01
CA LEU A 324 -16.24 9.44 4.40
C LEU A 324 -16.61 10.56 5.38
N GLU A 325 -16.53 11.84 4.97
CA GLU A 325 -16.94 12.97 5.82
C GLU A 325 -18.43 12.90 6.14
N LYS A 326 -19.26 12.61 5.14
CA LYS A 326 -20.69 12.41 5.27
C LYS A 326 -21.04 11.18 6.13
N LEU A 327 -20.30 10.07 5.97
CA LEU A 327 -20.50 8.88 6.79
C LEU A 327 -20.22 9.13 8.28
N ILE A 328 -19.26 10.02 8.61
CA ILE A 328 -19.03 10.48 9.99
C ILE A 328 -20.21 11.32 10.49
N GLU A 329 -20.71 12.26 9.69
CA GLU A 329 -21.88 13.08 10.03
C GLU A 329 -23.13 12.23 10.27
N GLU A 330 -23.29 11.15 9.50
CA GLU A 330 -24.38 10.17 9.64
C GLU A 330 -24.16 9.16 10.81
N ASN A 331 -23.02 9.25 11.52
CA ASN A 331 -22.63 8.31 12.60
C ASN A 331 -22.52 6.83 12.14
N LYS A 332 -22.22 6.58 10.86
CA LYS A 332 -22.00 5.22 10.31
C LYS A 332 -20.58 4.73 10.51
N ILE A 333 -19.64 5.66 10.54
CA ILE A 333 -18.22 5.40 10.83
C ILE A 333 -17.73 6.40 11.88
N SER A 334 -16.63 6.10 12.53
CA SER A 334 -16.01 6.95 13.55
C SER A 334 -14.70 7.58 13.05
N ILE A 335 -14.35 8.73 13.63
CA ILE A 335 -13.02 9.35 13.41
C ILE A 335 -11.89 8.40 13.81
N ALA A 336 -12.08 7.56 14.81
CA ALA A 336 -11.09 6.58 15.24
C ALA A 336 -10.73 5.55 14.14
N GLN A 337 -11.69 5.16 13.31
CA GLN A 337 -11.44 4.27 12.16
C GLN A 337 -10.63 4.96 11.05
N ILE A 338 -10.91 6.25 10.82
CA ILE A 338 -10.08 7.09 9.93
C ILE A 338 -8.66 7.22 10.49
N ASP A 339 -8.53 7.50 11.79
CA ASP A 339 -7.23 7.67 12.46
C ASP A 339 -6.39 6.38 12.44
N ASP A 340 -7.01 5.20 12.56
CA ASP A 340 -6.31 3.92 12.42
C ASP A 340 -5.73 3.76 11.01
N ALA A 341 -6.53 3.96 9.97
CA ALA A 341 -6.10 3.86 8.58
C ALA A 341 -4.96 4.86 8.27
N VAL A 342 -5.14 6.13 8.67
CA VAL A 342 -4.13 7.18 8.45
C VAL A 342 -2.85 6.90 9.23
N ARG A 343 -2.93 6.39 10.46
CA ARG A 343 -1.78 5.99 11.26
C ARG A 343 -0.93 4.96 10.53
N ARG A 344 -1.55 3.93 9.96
CA ARG A 344 -0.88 2.88 9.18
C ARG A 344 -0.18 3.45 7.96
N ILE A 345 -0.85 4.30 7.20
CA ILE A 345 -0.29 4.96 6.01
C ILE A 345 0.91 5.86 6.38
N LEU A 346 0.77 6.68 7.44
CA LEU A 346 1.84 7.56 7.90
C LEU A 346 3.04 6.77 8.43
N SER A 347 2.82 5.64 9.13
CA SER A 347 3.89 4.77 9.60
C SER A 347 4.75 4.28 8.43
N VAL A 348 4.15 3.78 7.37
CA VAL A 348 4.88 3.36 6.16
C VAL A 348 5.62 4.53 5.50
N LYS A 349 5.03 5.74 5.47
CA LYS A 349 5.73 6.94 4.96
C LYS A 349 6.97 7.29 5.76
N PHE A 350 6.92 7.20 7.09
CA PHE A 350 8.08 7.42 7.95
C PHE A 350 9.13 6.33 7.79
N GLU A 351 8.74 5.06 7.69
CA GLU A 351 9.65 3.94 7.47
C GLU A 351 10.34 4.02 6.11
N LEU A 352 9.67 4.56 5.08
CA LEU A 352 10.25 4.86 3.77
C LEU A 352 11.21 6.06 3.78
N GLY A 353 11.36 6.75 4.91
CA GLY A 353 12.23 7.93 5.01
C GLY A 353 11.78 9.12 4.18
N LEU A 354 10.46 9.28 3.94
CA LEU A 354 9.93 10.34 3.08
C LEU A 354 9.89 11.73 3.75
N PHE A 355 10.06 11.81 5.08
CA PHE A 355 10.03 13.06 5.87
C PHE A 355 11.41 13.61 6.15
#